data_155266672b4e8e85753be7edbb6e4e8d
#
_entry.id   155266672b4e8e85753be7edbb6e4e8d
#
_cell.length_a   1.000
_cell.length_b   1.000
_cell.length_c   1.000
_cell.angle_alpha   90.00
_cell.angle_beta   90.00
_cell.angle_gamma   90.00
#
_symmetry.space_group_name_H-M   'P 1'
#
loop_
_entity.id
_entity.type
_entity.pdbx_description
1 polymer ?
#
loop_
_entity_poly.entity_id
_entity_poly.type
_entity_poly.pdbx_seq_one_letter_code
_entity_poly.pdbx_strand_id
1 'polypeptide(L)'
;MRPSPQLVLILSAIAAVDGATVSKCRHRQPKHGNSVPDVSADPYLGTAEDASSLVPSISTAVDLTKTRQAQTAVSTETSQVTEPAIAAGDIQPQELASQSTASSQQKKSTTAALKEPTKKFCGKPNDSEVLFGTPWIVFSMNYNYQSIEGSSCVGYYDYEGSGDNQTIHWSVLWDIDPNVGTNLVKGYNFIGLTQGLETRLSNIKSIPSKYEWTTSKTTDYKGNVVYDFMTSDTKGDSTTSKAQELMLWLNWQGGQVPIGWGEGPIATVDGLFGKDGWKLYQGVNADTVITVSSLLCPEDDQFGNEEGGSFEGDIKDWLVALSKEGVFKSDTYVNVGNAGMEPYYGTVDFENHLSLRINV
;
A
#
# COMPACT_ATOMS: atom_id res chain seq x y z
N MET A 1 18.99 -24.16 6.53
CA MET A 1 17.71 -24.25 7.30
C MET A 1 16.60 -24.43 6.29
N ARG A 2 15.65 -25.33 6.49
CA ARG A 2 14.48 -25.41 5.59
C ARG A 2 13.59 -24.20 5.88
N PRO A 3 12.99 -23.53 4.87
CA PRO A 3 12.03 -22.44 5.12
C PRO A 3 10.89 -22.97 6.01
N SER A 4 10.42 -22.14 6.92
CA SER A 4 9.28 -22.46 7.78
C SER A 4 8.06 -22.79 6.88
N PRO A 5 7.31 -23.86 7.16
CA PRO A 5 6.12 -24.21 6.39
C PRO A 5 5.03 -23.12 6.41
N GLN A 6 5.12 -22.13 7.30
CA GLN A 6 4.18 -21.03 7.41
C GLN A 6 4.36 -19.96 6.31
N LEU A 7 5.57 -19.80 5.75
CA LEU A 7 5.78 -18.87 4.63
C LEU A 7 5.00 -19.30 3.37
N VAL A 8 4.73 -20.61 3.25
CA VAL A 8 3.95 -21.19 2.13
C VAL A 8 2.43 -20.97 2.30
N LEU A 9 1.94 -20.83 3.53
CA LEU A 9 0.51 -20.64 3.79
C LEU A 9 0.00 -19.23 3.47
N ILE A 10 0.84 -18.20 3.62
CA ILE A 10 0.49 -16.81 3.27
C ILE A 10 0.22 -16.68 1.76
N LEU A 11 0.87 -17.51 0.95
CA LEU A 11 0.73 -17.56 -0.50
C LEU A 11 -0.56 -18.22 -1.00
N SER A 12 -1.21 -19.04 -0.17
CA SER A 12 -2.36 -19.86 -0.59
C SER A 12 -3.73 -19.20 -0.33
N ALA A 13 -3.82 -18.22 0.56
CA ALA A 13 -5.10 -17.62 0.96
C ALA A 13 -5.63 -16.56 -0.02
N ILE A 14 -4.77 -15.97 -0.86
CA ILE A 14 -5.17 -14.93 -1.83
C ILE A 14 -5.58 -15.56 -3.19
N ALA A 15 -5.31 -16.85 -3.42
CA ALA A 15 -5.56 -17.53 -4.69
C ALA A 15 -6.97 -18.12 -4.85
N ALA A 16 -7.89 -17.96 -3.91
CA ALA A 16 -9.21 -18.62 -3.91
C ALA A 16 -10.39 -17.65 -4.06
N VAL A 17 -10.32 -16.73 -5.03
CA VAL A 17 -11.54 -16.05 -5.51
C VAL A 17 -11.78 -16.46 -6.95
N ASP A 18 -12.34 -17.66 -7.12
CA ASP A 18 -12.91 -18.11 -8.38
C ASP A 18 -14.26 -17.43 -8.63
N GLY A 19 -14.32 -16.80 -9.79
CA GLY A 19 -15.42 -16.19 -10.49
C GLY A 19 -16.85 -16.34 -9.97
N ALA A 20 -17.39 -15.30 -9.37
CA ALA A 20 -18.83 -15.08 -9.34
C ALA A 20 -19.27 -14.53 -10.70
N THR A 21 -19.78 -15.39 -11.57
CA THR A 21 -20.45 -15.04 -12.82
C THR A 21 -21.65 -14.15 -12.55
N VAL A 22 -21.56 -12.89 -12.98
CA VAL A 22 -22.70 -11.97 -13.05
C VAL A 22 -23.67 -12.47 -14.13
N SER A 23 -24.73 -13.14 -13.71
CA SER A 23 -25.84 -13.53 -14.57
C SER A 23 -26.64 -12.31 -14.98
N LYS A 24 -26.58 -11.90 -16.27
CA LYS A 24 -27.43 -10.89 -16.87
C LYS A 24 -28.87 -11.37 -16.91
N CYS A 25 -29.74 -10.79 -16.11
CA CYS A 25 -31.17 -10.94 -16.25
C CYS A 25 -31.64 -10.34 -17.59
N ARG A 26 -32.00 -11.20 -18.56
CA ARG A 26 -32.82 -10.84 -19.72
C ARG A 26 -34.29 -11.15 -19.40
N HIS A 27 -35.06 -10.09 -19.38
CA HIS A 27 -36.54 -10.20 -19.42
C HIS A 27 -36.98 -10.88 -20.71
N ARG A 28 -37.75 -11.97 -20.60
CA ARG A 28 -38.63 -12.49 -21.67
C ARG A 28 -39.96 -12.83 -21.08
N GLN A 29 -41.00 -12.27 -21.72
CA GLN A 29 -42.41 -12.55 -21.47
C GLN A 29 -42.83 -13.97 -21.90
N PRO A 30 -43.97 -14.49 -21.40
CA PRO A 30 -44.37 -15.89 -21.51
C PRO A 30 -45.13 -16.20 -22.79
N LYS A 31 -44.98 -17.42 -23.30
CA LYS A 31 -45.97 -18.06 -24.21
C LYS A 31 -46.31 -19.45 -23.69
N HIS A 32 -47.62 -19.70 -23.70
CA HIS A 32 -48.36 -20.91 -23.32
C HIS A 32 -47.93 -22.21 -24.03
N GLY A 33 -48.14 -23.33 -23.34
CA GLY A 33 -48.42 -24.62 -23.99
C GLY A 33 -47.99 -25.86 -23.21
N ASN A 34 -48.92 -26.43 -22.48
CA ASN A 34 -49.21 -27.84 -22.16
C ASN A 34 -48.16 -28.97 -22.30
N SER A 35 -47.93 -29.74 -21.25
CA SER A 35 -48.42 -31.14 -21.00
C SER A 35 -47.47 -31.90 -20.06
N VAL A 36 -48.05 -32.55 -19.06
CA VAL A 36 -47.55 -33.60 -18.14
C VAL A 36 -47.65 -34.94 -18.86
N PRO A 37 -46.99 -36.05 -18.55
CA PRO A 37 -46.90 -36.74 -17.27
C PRO A 37 -45.48 -37.35 -16.97
N ASP A 38 -45.11 -37.66 -15.74
CA ASP A 38 -45.49 -38.56 -14.66
C ASP A 38 -44.42 -39.67 -14.38
N VAL A 39 -44.27 -39.99 -13.07
CA VAL A 39 -43.73 -41.21 -12.42
C VAL A 39 -42.21 -41.44 -12.39
N SER A 40 -41.47 -41.52 -11.29
CA SER A 40 -41.63 -42.39 -10.12
C SER A 40 -40.43 -42.29 -9.16
N ALA A 41 -40.79 -42.30 -7.87
CA ALA A 41 -40.27 -43.07 -6.74
C ALA A 41 -38.89 -42.83 -6.11
N ASP A 42 -38.95 -42.37 -4.91
CA ASP A 42 -38.23 -42.53 -3.65
C ASP A 42 -37.58 -43.93 -3.39
N PRO A 43 -36.75 -44.15 -2.32
CA PRO A 43 -36.60 -43.46 -1.04
C PRO A 43 -35.17 -43.51 -0.42
N TYR A 44 -34.86 -42.62 0.52
CA TYR A 44 -34.27 -43.00 1.82
C TYR A 44 -34.47 -41.90 2.86
N LEU A 45 -35.26 -42.22 3.88
CA LEU A 45 -35.44 -41.47 5.13
C LEU A 45 -34.18 -41.51 6.01
N GLY A 46 -33.93 -40.40 6.70
CA GLY A 46 -33.04 -40.33 7.86
C GLY A 46 -33.37 -39.09 8.69
N THR A 47 -33.95 -39.33 9.83
CA THR A 47 -34.67 -38.52 10.80
C THR A 47 -33.92 -37.30 11.34
N ALA A 48 -34.70 -36.21 11.50
CA ALA A 48 -34.37 -35.02 12.29
C ALA A 48 -34.51 -35.31 13.78
N GLU A 49 -33.64 -34.75 14.61
CA GLU A 49 -33.98 -34.47 16.01
C GLU A 49 -33.68 -33.00 16.35
N ASP A 50 -34.69 -32.40 16.95
CA ASP A 50 -34.79 -31.07 17.52
C ASP A 50 -33.79 -30.83 18.65
N ALA A 51 -33.21 -29.63 18.69
CA ALA A 51 -32.86 -28.99 19.93
C ALA A 51 -33.00 -27.47 19.78
N SER A 52 -34.20 -26.99 20.10
CA SER A 52 -34.46 -25.61 20.46
C SER A 52 -33.98 -25.39 21.90
N SER A 53 -33.22 -24.31 22.18
CA SER A 53 -33.53 -23.42 23.32
C SER A 53 -32.44 -22.35 23.57
N LEU A 54 -32.96 -21.13 23.75
CA LEU A 54 -32.53 -20.07 24.64
C LEU A 54 -31.49 -19.06 24.14
N VAL A 55 -32.03 -18.02 23.53
CA VAL A 55 -31.43 -16.66 23.46
C VAL A 55 -32.00 -15.84 24.63
N PRO A 56 -31.21 -15.16 25.45
CA PRO A 56 -31.71 -14.02 26.23
C PRO A 56 -31.37 -12.72 25.49
N SER A 57 -32.42 -12.03 25.07
CA SER A 57 -32.37 -10.63 24.64
C SER A 57 -32.02 -9.74 25.83
N ILE A 58 -30.95 -8.94 25.69
CA ILE A 58 -30.74 -7.77 26.54
C ILE A 58 -30.72 -6.55 25.63
N SER A 59 -31.85 -5.88 25.59
CA SER A 59 -32.03 -4.52 25.11
C SER A 59 -31.55 -3.56 26.19
N THR A 60 -30.54 -2.73 25.90
CA THR A 60 -30.34 -1.45 26.59
C THR A 60 -30.05 -0.39 25.54
N ALA A 61 -31.10 0.30 25.17
CA ALA A 61 -31.05 1.58 24.49
C ALA A 61 -30.43 2.61 25.46
N VAL A 62 -29.29 3.18 25.09
CA VAL A 62 -28.78 4.40 25.73
C VAL A 62 -29.14 5.58 24.84
N ASP A 63 -30.06 6.40 25.38
CA ASP A 63 -30.53 7.65 24.82
C ASP A 63 -29.41 8.71 24.96
N LEU A 64 -28.85 9.15 23.84
CA LEU A 64 -27.88 10.24 23.72
C LEU A 64 -28.52 11.50 23.12
N THR A 65 -29.58 11.99 23.76
CA THR A 65 -30.07 13.35 23.55
C THR A 65 -29.95 14.13 24.83
N LYS A 66 -28.80 14.78 25.08
CA LYS A 66 -28.65 16.05 25.83
C LYS A 66 -27.17 16.37 26.01
N THR A 67 -26.63 17.28 25.24
CA THR A 67 -25.86 18.42 25.70
C THR A 67 -25.45 19.26 24.49
N ARG A 68 -26.34 20.14 24.10
CA ARG A 68 -26.02 21.25 23.20
C ARG A 68 -26.55 22.49 23.90
N GLN A 69 -25.68 23.18 24.64
CA GLN A 69 -25.87 24.61 24.94
C GLN A 69 -24.57 25.25 25.43
N ALA A 70 -24.31 26.37 24.81
CA ALA A 70 -23.62 27.56 25.26
C ALA A 70 -22.08 27.57 25.23
N GLN A 71 -21.53 28.23 24.20
CA GLN A 71 -20.86 29.49 24.52
C GLN A 71 -20.75 30.35 23.26
N THR A 72 -21.41 31.49 23.33
CA THR A 72 -21.48 32.59 22.39
C THR A 72 -20.40 33.62 22.74
N ALA A 73 -19.79 34.20 21.69
CA ALA A 73 -19.20 35.52 21.57
C ALA A 73 -17.97 35.92 22.42
N VAL A 74 -16.86 36.15 21.76
CA VAL A 74 -15.97 37.30 22.02
C VAL A 74 -15.42 37.87 20.72
N SER A 75 -15.89 39.03 20.39
CA SER A 75 -15.36 40.28 19.80
C SER A 75 -14.17 40.24 18.86
N THR A 76 -14.45 40.72 17.67
CA THR A 76 -13.62 41.45 16.70
C THR A 76 -12.77 42.54 17.35
N GLU A 77 -11.47 42.52 17.18
CA GLU A 77 -10.65 43.73 17.21
C GLU A 77 -9.77 43.77 15.95
N THR A 78 -10.09 44.77 15.15
CA THR A 78 -9.39 45.21 13.95
C THR A 78 -8.23 46.10 14.42
N SER A 79 -7.01 45.70 14.22
CA SER A 79 -5.84 46.59 14.29
C SER A 79 -5.26 46.81 12.92
N GLN A 80 -5.52 48.00 12.40
CA GLN A 80 -4.80 48.60 11.27
C GLN A 80 -3.37 48.92 11.69
N VAL A 81 -2.39 48.42 10.96
CA VAL A 81 -1.05 48.93 11.00
C VAL A 81 -0.68 49.52 9.62
N THR A 82 -0.46 50.79 9.66
CA THR A 82 -0.04 51.68 8.60
C THR A 82 1.33 51.30 8.03
N GLU A 83 1.45 51.25 6.72
CA GLU A 83 2.70 51.26 5.95
C GLU A 83 3.44 52.61 6.09
N PRO A 84 4.77 52.64 6.11
CA PRO A 84 5.52 53.80 5.70
C PRO A 84 6.09 53.60 4.30
N ALA A 85 5.73 54.49 3.41
CA ALA A 85 6.34 54.69 2.11
C ALA A 85 7.81 55.08 2.23
N ILE A 86 8.72 54.43 1.52
CA ILE A 86 10.10 54.89 1.28
C ILE A 86 10.36 55.03 -0.21
N ALA A 87 10.92 56.16 -0.53
CA ALA A 87 11.08 56.78 -1.81
C ALA A 87 11.97 56.02 -2.82
N ALA A 88 11.62 56.22 -4.08
CA ALA A 88 12.39 55.86 -5.27
C ALA A 88 13.76 56.57 -5.28
N GLY A 89 14.83 55.80 -5.46
CA GLY A 89 16.16 56.27 -5.78
C GLY A 89 16.59 55.67 -7.11
N ASP A 90 16.71 56.53 -8.12
CA ASP A 90 17.29 56.22 -9.43
C ASP A 90 18.73 55.75 -9.30
N ILE A 91 19.08 54.58 -9.87
CA ILE A 91 20.46 54.24 -10.19
C ILE A 91 20.52 53.69 -11.62
N GLN A 92 21.24 54.42 -12.48
CA GLN A 92 21.56 54.08 -13.87
C GLN A 92 22.42 52.80 -13.96
N PRO A 93 22.31 52.05 -15.08
CA PRO A 93 23.17 50.89 -15.33
C PRO A 93 24.53 51.28 -15.88
N GLN A 94 25.57 50.81 -15.25
CA GLN A 94 26.90 50.76 -15.85
C GLN A 94 27.12 49.44 -16.57
N GLU A 95 27.32 49.57 -17.85
CA GLU A 95 27.77 48.56 -18.79
C GLU A 95 29.21 48.16 -18.49
N LEU A 96 29.46 46.90 -18.15
CA LEU A 96 30.82 46.34 -18.16
C LEU A 96 30.81 45.07 -19.01
N ALA A 97 31.27 45.25 -20.22
CA ALA A 97 31.57 44.16 -21.15
C ALA A 97 32.75 43.34 -20.62
N SER A 98 32.53 42.05 -20.35
CA SER A 98 33.58 41.06 -20.23
C SER A 98 33.22 39.84 -21.08
N GLN A 99 33.91 39.74 -22.20
CA GLN A 99 33.96 38.57 -23.05
C GLN A 99 34.59 37.41 -22.25
N SER A 100 33.81 36.35 -22.01
CA SER A 100 34.39 35.04 -21.69
C SER A 100 33.89 34.04 -22.72
N THR A 101 34.77 33.61 -23.58
CA THR A 101 34.62 32.47 -24.47
C THR A 101 34.49 31.20 -23.64
N ALA A 102 33.26 30.80 -23.37
CA ALA A 102 32.95 29.47 -22.83
C ALA A 102 32.89 28.47 -23.98
N SER A 103 33.92 27.66 -24.10
CA SER A 103 33.94 26.42 -24.88
C SER A 103 32.78 25.54 -24.44
N SER A 104 31.79 25.38 -25.27
CA SER A 104 30.73 24.41 -25.10
C SER A 104 31.29 23.00 -25.29
N GLN A 105 31.78 22.39 -24.22
CA GLN A 105 31.94 20.94 -24.17
C GLN A 105 30.54 20.32 -24.09
N GLN A 106 30.08 19.89 -25.25
CA GLN A 106 28.92 19.03 -25.41
C GLN A 106 29.19 17.74 -24.65
N LYS A 107 28.67 17.63 -23.44
CA LYS A 107 28.71 16.41 -22.64
C LYS A 107 27.86 15.38 -23.38
N LYS A 108 28.57 14.49 -24.13
CA LYS A 108 27.97 13.36 -24.80
C LYS A 108 27.35 12.49 -23.72
N SER A 109 26.03 12.62 -23.53
CA SER A 109 25.25 11.70 -22.69
C SER A 109 25.35 10.31 -23.34
N THR A 110 26.27 9.51 -22.87
CA THR A 110 26.23 8.08 -23.08
C THR A 110 25.05 7.57 -22.26
N THR A 111 23.92 7.33 -22.90
CA THR A 111 22.84 6.53 -22.34
C THR A 111 23.47 5.19 -22.00
N ALA A 112 23.81 4.96 -20.75
CA ALA A 112 24.19 3.62 -20.29
C ALA A 112 22.99 2.73 -20.60
N ALA A 113 23.18 1.66 -21.33
CA ALA A 113 22.16 0.66 -21.54
C ALA A 113 21.72 0.19 -20.14
N LEU A 114 20.41 0.27 -19.86
CA LEU A 114 19.84 -0.25 -18.63
C LEU A 114 20.28 -1.70 -18.48
N LYS A 115 20.84 -2.05 -17.34
CA LYS A 115 21.28 -3.40 -17.01
C LYS A 115 20.00 -4.27 -16.94
N GLU A 116 19.97 -5.36 -17.71
CA GLU A 116 18.86 -6.30 -17.61
C GLU A 116 18.89 -7.01 -16.25
N PRO A 117 17.73 -7.28 -15.63
CA PRO A 117 17.69 -8.02 -14.38
C PRO A 117 18.20 -9.44 -14.54
N THR A 118 18.90 -9.93 -13.53
CA THR A 118 19.43 -11.32 -13.47
C THR A 118 18.29 -12.35 -13.49
N LYS A 119 17.16 -12.00 -12.88
CA LYS A 119 15.92 -12.78 -12.87
C LYS A 119 14.72 -11.86 -13.00
N LYS A 120 13.66 -12.34 -13.64
CA LYS A 120 12.40 -11.64 -13.81
C LYS A 120 11.24 -12.52 -13.35
N PHE A 121 10.38 -11.96 -12.53
CA PHE A 121 9.21 -12.62 -11.93
C PHE A 121 7.96 -11.92 -12.45
N CYS A 122 7.08 -12.65 -13.14
CA CYS A 122 5.89 -12.11 -13.80
C CYS A 122 4.69 -13.02 -13.49
N GLY A 123 4.34 -13.15 -12.22
CA GLY A 123 3.32 -14.08 -11.75
C GLY A 123 1.92 -13.83 -12.30
N LYS A 124 1.19 -14.93 -12.52
CA LYS A 124 -0.24 -14.92 -12.86
C LYS A 124 -0.96 -16.05 -12.06
N PRO A 125 -1.28 -15.83 -10.79
CA PRO A 125 -1.18 -14.60 -10.00
C PRO A 125 0.19 -14.34 -9.37
N ASN A 126 1.00 -15.37 -9.06
CA ASN A 126 2.16 -15.22 -8.19
C ASN A 126 3.43 -15.84 -8.78
N ASP A 127 4.56 -15.14 -8.57
CA ASP A 127 5.90 -15.65 -8.87
C ASP A 127 6.89 -15.07 -7.86
N SER A 128 7.78 -15.91 -7.29
CA SER A 128 8.63 -15.45 -6.20
C SER A 128 9.86 -16.31 -5.98
N GLU A 129 10.87 -15.76 -5.29
CA GLU A 129 12.05 -16.49 -4.84
C GLU A 129 12.57 -15.94 -3.53
N VAL A 130 12.84 -16.84 -2.57
CA VAL A 130 13.59 -16.51 -1.35
C VAL A 130 15.07 -16.41 -1.69
N LEU A 131 15.66 -15.26 -1.42
CA LEU A 131 17.07 -15.00 -1.73
C LEU A 131 17.97 -15.59 -0.64
N PHE A 132 18.72 -16.62 -1.00
CA PHE A 132 19.62 -17.29 -0.05
C PHE A 132 20.71 -16.32 0.47
N GLY A 133 20.94 -16.32 1.78
CA GLY A 133 21.95 -15.47 2.43
C GLY A 133 21.50 -14.04 2.71
N THR A 134 20.24 -13.72 2.43
CA THR A 134 19.61 -12.43 2.70
C THR A 134 18.37 -12.60 3.60
N PRO A 135 17.82 -11.54 4.20
CA PRO A 135 16.56 -11.59 4.92
C PRO A 135 15.32 -11.44 3.99
N TRP A 136 15.45 -11.62 2.66
CA TRP A 136 14.40 -11.23 1.72
C TRP A 136 13.85 -12.34 0.84
N ILE A 137 12.61 -12.13 0.41
CA ILE A 137 11.95 -12.76 -0.73
C ILE A 137 11.64 -11.68 -1.78
N VAL A 138 11.87 -11.97 -3.05
CA VAL A 138 11.38 -11.18 -4.17
C VAL A 138 10.03 -11.73 -4.58
N PHE A 139 9.03 -10.86 -4.77
CA PHE A 139 7.68 -11.32 -5.03
C PHE A 139 6.95 -10.44 -6.05
N SER A 140 6.46 -11.06 -7.13
CA SER A 140 5.48 -10.50 -8.05
C SER A 140 4.11 -11.10 -7.70
N MET A 141 3.24 -10.32 -7.05
CA MET A 141 1.92 -10.73 -6.61
C MET A 141 0.85 -9.95 -7.39
N ASN A 142 0.38 -10.55 -8.48
CA ASN A 142 -0.59 -9.94 -9.38
C ASN A 142 -1.98 -10.56 -9.15
N TYR A 143 -2.58 -10.36 -7.98
CA TYR A 143 -3.82 -11.01 -7.57
C TYR A 143 -5.03 -10.67 -8.47
N ASN A 144 -5.01 -9.52 -9.14
CA ASN A 144 -6.01 -9.14 -10.16
C ASN A 144 -5.47 -9.29 -11.59
N TYR A 145 -4.62 -10.31 -11.84
CA TYR A 145 -3.97 -10.53 -13.14
C TYR A 145 -4.94 -10.67 -14.33
N GLN A 146 -6.19 -11.10 -14.09
CA GLN A 146 -7.23 -11.17 -15.13
C GLN A 146 -7.65 -9.79 -15.67
N SER A 147 -7.35 -8.73 -14.93
CA SER A 147 -7.56 -7.34 -15.31
C SER A 147 -6.28 -6.66 -15.80
N ILE A 148 -5.20 -7.43 -16.06
CA ILE A 148 -3.96 -6.94 -16.65
C ILE A 148 -4.01 -7.24 -18.15
N GLU A 149 -4.28 -6.20 -18.97
CA GLU A 149 -3.91 -6.22 -20.39
C GLU A 149 -2.51 -5.65 -20.51
N GLY A 150 -1.54 -6.55 -20.75
CA GLY A 150 -0.11 -6.23 -20.70
C GLY A 150 0.68 -7.09 -19.74
N SER A 151 1.57 -6.47 -18.96
CA SER A 151 2.42 -7.17 -18.00
C SER A 151 2.66 -6.38 -16.71
N SER A 152 2.95 -7.11 -15.62
CA SER A 152 3.43 -6.56 -14.36
C SER A 152 4.45 -7.54 -13.78
N CYS A 153 5.68 -7.08 -13.57
CA CYS A 153 6.80 -7.95 -13.22
C CYS A 153 7.71 -7.31 -12.17
N VAL A 154 8.44 -8.14 -11.45
CA VAL A 154 9.57 -7.75 -10.60
C VAL A 154 10.86 -8.24 -11.24
N GLY A 155 11.86 -7.37 -11.35
CA GLY A 155 13.22 -7.71 -11.75
C GLY A 155 14.13 -7.78 -10.54
N TYR A 156 14.96 -8.81 -10.44
CA TYR A 156 16.03 -8.91 -9.44
C TYR A 156 17.37 -8.79 -10.16
N TYR A 157 18.24 -7.92 -9.70
CA TYR A 157 19.58 -7.74 -10.24
C TYR A 157 20.63 -8.45 -9.39
N ASP A 158 20.83 -7.95 -8.18
CA ASP A 158 21.79 -8.45 -7.20
C ASP A 158 21.50 -7.90 -5.78
N TYR A 159 22.32 -8.25 -4.84
CA TYR A 159 22.40 -7.57 -3.55
C TYR A 159 23.88 -7.34 -3.20
N GLU A 160 24.11 -6.29 -2.44
CA GLU A 160 25.44 -5.93 -1.96
C GLU A 160 25.49 -5.83 -0.42
N GLY A 161 26.71 -5.74 0.13
CA GLY A 161 26.90 -5.69 1.57
C GLY A 161 26.81 -7.03 2.27
N SER A 162 26.89 -7.00 3.60
CA SER A 162 26.78 -8.18 4.45
C SER A 162 26.19 -7.84 5.82
N GLY A 163 25.55 -8.82 6.46
CA GLY A 163 24.90 -8.64 7.76
C GLY A 163 23.91 -7.50 7.74
N ASP A 164 24.11 -6.52 8.59
CA ASP A 164 23.19 -5.40 8.76
C ASP A 164 23.28 -4.32 7.66
N ASN A 165 24.27 -4.39 6.80
CA ASN A 165 24.50 -3.42 5.71
C ASN A 165 24.13 -3.96 4.33
N GLN A 166 23.26 -4.99 4.27
CA GLN A 166 22.81 -5.51 2.99
C GLN A 166 21.79 -4.57 2.33
N THR A 167 21.92 -4.40 1.01
CA THR A 167 21.00 -3.65 0.15
C THR A 167 20.69 -4.49 -1.08
N ILE A 168 19.41 -4.63 -1.42
CA ILE A 168 18.96 -5.31 -2.64
C ILE A 168 18.72 -4.31 -3.74
N HIS A 169 19.18 -4.64 -4.96
CA HIS A 169 18.89 -3.94 -6.20
C HIS A 169 17.84 -4.73 -7.00
N TRP A 170 16.72 -4.10 -7.27
CA TRP A 170 15.55 -4.72 -7.89
C TRP A 170 14.74 -3.70 -8.69
N SER A 171 13.80 -4.16 -9.50
CA SER A 171 12.92 -3.27 -10.25
C SER A 171 11.47 -3.76 -10.21
N VAL A 172 10.54 -2.82 -10.46
CA VAL A 172 9.14 -3.13 -10.75
C VAL A 172 8.82 -2.55 -12.12
N LEU A 173 8.40 -3.41 -13.02
CA LEU A 173 8.05 -3.03 -14.37
C LEU A 173 6.58 -3.36 -14.61
N TRP A 174 5.80 -2.38 -15.05
CA TRP A 174 4.48 -2.68 -15.58
C TRP A 174 4.21 -1.93 -16.89
N ASP A 175 3.53 -2.63 -17.79
CA ASP A 175 2.96 -2.14 -19.02
C ASP A 175 1.51 -2.58 -19.05
N ILE A 176 0.61 -1.73 -18.53
CA ILE A 176 -0.78 -2.08 -18.24
C ILE A 176 -1.70 -1.06 -18.93
N ASP A 177 -2.62 -1.56 -19.75
CA ASP A 177 -3.59 -0.72 -20.45
C ASP A 177 -4.46 0.09 -19.46
N PRO A 178 -4.51 1.43 -19.59
CA PRO A 178 -5.30 2.28 -18.70
C PRO A 178 -6.82 2.12 -18.88
N ASN A 179 -7.29 1.47 -19.96
CA ASN A 179 -8.71 1.32 -20.24
C ASN A 179 -9.35 0.11 -19.53
N VAL A 180 -8.55 -0.76 -18.89
CA VAL A 180 -9.04 -1.97 -18.21
C VAL A 180 -8.88 -1.84 -16.72
N GLY A 181 -10.02 -1.71 -16.00
CA GLY A 181 -10.03 -1.62 -14.54
C GLY A 181 -9.18 -0.46 -14.00
N THR A 182 -9.35 0.75 -14.52
CA THR A 182 -8.57 1.96 -14.22
C THR A 182 -8.45 2.27 -12.72
N ASN A 183 -9.47 1.92 -11.94
CA ASN A 183 -9.49 2.12 -10.47
C ASN A 183 -9.32 0.81 -9.70
N LEU A 184 -8.89 -0.26 -10.36
CA LEU A 184 -8.61 -1.54 -9.75
C LEU A 184 -7.10 -1.71 -9.61
N VAL A 185 -6.62 -1.91 -8.38
CA VAL A 185 -5.24 -2.31 -8.13
C VAL A 185 -5.00 -3.70 -8.73
N LYS A 186 -3.89 -3.87 -9.46
CA LYS A 186 -3.60 -5.10 -10.19
C LYS A 186 -2.86 -6.13 -9.37
N GLY A 187 -2.15 -5.66 -8.37
CA GLY A 187 -1.31 -6.50 -7.53
C GLY A 187 -0.46 -5.68 -6.58
N TYR A 188 0.48 -6.36 -5.92
CA TYR A 188 1.51 -5.76 -5.11
C TYR A 188 2.85 -6.43 -5.41
N ASN A 189 3.78 -5.69 -5.97
CA ASN A 189 5.11 -6.15 -6.35
C ASN A 189 6.12 -5.67 -5.30
N PHE A 190 6.84 -6.59 -4.63
CA PHE A 190 7.57 -6.21 -3.44
C PHE A 190 8.81 -7.06 -3.13
N ILE A 191 9.63 -6.53 -2.22
CA ILE A 191 10.61 -7.27 -1.44
C ILE A 191 10.03 -7.48 -0.04
N GLY A 192 9.90 -8.73 0.38
CA GLY A 192 9.36 -9.11 1.67
C GLY A 192 10.42 -9.65 2.62
N LEU A 193 10.23 -9.42 3.93
CA LEU A 193 11.06 -10.00 4.97
C LEU A 193 10.79 -11.49 5.16
N THR A 194 11.85 -12.24 5.43
CA THR A 194 11.82 -13.67 5.79
C THR A 194 12.40 -13.95 7.18
N GLN A 195 12.85 -12.90 7.87
CA GLN A 195 13.51 -12.99 9.18
C GLN A 195 13.00 -11.90 10.12
N GLY A 196 13.04 -12.16 11.43
CA GLY A 196 12.60 -11.23 12.47
C GLY A 196 11.08 -11.09 12.62
N LEU A 197 10.29 -11.69 11.71
CA LEU A 197 8.84 -11.74 11.75
C LEU A 197 8.31 -12.59 12.91
N GLU A 198 7.00 -12.52 13.15
CA GLU A 198 6.30 -13.19 14.25
C GLU A 198 6.86 -12.80 15.62
N THR A 199 7.33 -11.57 15.71
CA THR A 199 7.90 -10.97 16.93
C THR A 199 6.95 -9.88 17.43
N ARG A 200 6.77 -9.81 18.76
CA ARG A 200 5.97 -8.73 19.37
C ARG A 200 6.67 -7.39 19.15
N LEU A 201 5.89 -6.36 18.79
CA LEU A 201 6.41 -5.01 18.54
C LEU A 201 7.24 -4.49 19.73
N SER A 202 6.84 -4.82 20.95
CA SER A 202 7.57 -4.47 22.19
C SER A 202 8.97 -5.09 22.26
N ASN A 203 9.20 -6.24 21.61
CA ASN A 203 10.49 -6.95 21.59
C ASN A 203 11.36 -6.59 20.38
N ILE A 204 10.82 -5.87 19.41
CA ILE A 204 11.59 -5.36 18.28
C ILE A 204 12.37 -4.13 18.75
N LYS A 205 13.68 -4.12 18.56
CA LYS A 205 14.53 -2.97 18.87
C LYS A 205 14.40 -1.87 17.84
N SER A 206 14.51 -2.24 16.56
CA SER A 206 14.41 -1.31 15.42
C SER A 206 14.01 -2.06 14.14
N ILE A 207 13.50 -1.32 13.17
CA ILE A 207 13.24 -1.78 11.80
C ILE A 207 13.86 -0.76 10.84
N PRO A 208 15.21 -0.65 10.79
CA PRO A 208 15.86 0.31 9.92
C PRO A 208 15.58 -0.03 8.47
N SER A 209 15.28 1.01 7.68
CA SER A 209 15.10 0.88 6.24
C SER A 209 15.63 2.10 5.51
N LYS A 210 16.21 1.85 4.33
CA LYS A 210 16.47 2.84 3.31
C LYS A 210 15.86 2.33 2.01
N TYR A 211 15.02 3.14 1.36
CA TYR A 211 14.34 2.81 0.13
C TYR A 211 14.53 3.93 -0.87
N GLU A 212 15.29 3.68 -1.93
CA GLU A 212 15.56 4.60 -3.02
C GLU A 212 14.95 4.05 -4.31
N TRP A 213 14.32 4.90 -5.10
CA TRP A 213 13.77 4.51 -6.39
C TRP A 213 13.98 5.61 -7.43
N THR A 214 14.17 5.21 -8.67
CA THR A 214 14.13 6.07 -9.86
C THR A 214 13.04 5.55 -10.78
N THR A 215 12.39 6.47 -11.51
CA THR A 215 11.25 6.15 -12.36
C THR A 215 11.59 6.47 -13.81
N SER A 216 11.38 5.51 -14.71
CA SER A 216 11.39 5.72 -16.15
C SER A 216 10.01 5.37 -16.70
N LYS A 217 9.35 6.32 -17.34
CA LYS A 217 7.99 6.16 -17.86
C LYS A 217 7.89 6.58 -19.32
N THR A 218 7.00 5.94 -20.07
CA THR A 218 6.65 6.33 -21.44
C THR A 218 5.20 6.84 -21.54
N THR A 219 4.39 6.61 -20.53
CA THR A 219 3.02 7.10 -20.37
C THR A 219 2.78 7.62 -18.96
N ASP A 220 1.69 8.32 -18.76
CA ASP A 220 1.20 8.55 -17.40
C ASP A 220 0.87 7.22 -16.75
N TYR A 221 1.06 7.14 -15.43
CA TYR A 221 0.81 5.94 -14.66
C TYR A 221 0.02 6.22 -13.38
N LYS A 222 -0.60 5.17 -12.86
CA LYS A 222 -1.23 5.19 -11.55
C LYS A 222 -0.67 4.05 -10.69
N GLY A 223 -0.21 4.41 -9.51
CA GLY A 223 0.41 3.50 -8.55
C GLY A 223 1.02 4.22 -7.36
N ASN A 224 1.59 3.46 -6.43
CA ASN A 224 2.22 3.99 -5.23
C ASN A 224 3.57 3.31 -4.94
N VAL A 225 4.32 3.91 -3.99
CA VAL A 225 5.49 3.34 -3.32
C VAL A 225 5.16 3.25 -1.85
N VAL A 226 5.15 2.03 -1.30
CA VAL A 226 4.63 1.79 0.05
C VAL A 226 5.43 0.74 0.81
N TYR A 227 5.38 0.82 2.15
CA TYR A 227 5.55 -0.34 3.02
C TYR A 227 4.18 -0.92 3.34
N ASP A 228 4.10 -2.24 3.37
CA ASP A 228 2.90 -2.99 3.71
C ASP A 228 3.23 -4.07 4.73
N PHE A 229 2.69 -3.91 5.92
CA PHE A 229 2.93 -4.77 7.07
C PHE A 229 1.63 -5.38 7.56
N MET A 230 1.72 -6.62 8.05
CA MET A 230 0.58 -7.27 8.72
C MET A 230 0.89 -7.48 10.19
N THR A 231 -0.06 -7.13 11.03
CA THR A 231 0.00 -7.34 12.47
C THR A 231 -1.23 -8.10 12.98
N SER A 232 -1.09 -8.79 14.12
CA SER A 232 -2.21 -9.45 14.81
C SER A 232 -1.83 -9.74 16.26
N ASP A 233 -2.83 -9.85 17.14
CA ASP A 233 -2.64 -10.37 18.52
C ASP A 233 -2.23 -11.85 18.51
N THR A 234 -2.38 -12.54 17.38
CA THR A 234 -2.00 -13.94 17.17
C THR A 234 -0.73 -14.04 16.35
N LYS A 235 0.26 -14.75 16.88
CA LYS A 235 1.52 -15.03 16.17
C LYS A 235 1.27 -15.77 14.86
N GLY A 236 1.82 -15.25 13.75
CA GLY A 236 1.71 -15.83 12.42
C GLY A 236 0.38 -15.57 11.69
N ASP A 237 -0.60 -14.92 12.34
CA ASP A 237 -1.87 -14.57 11.71
C ASP A 237 -1.72 -13.29 10.86
N SER A 238 -1.94 -13.43 9.56
CA SER A 238 -1.95 -12.35 8.56
C SER A 238 -3.12 -12.44 7.60
N THR A 239 -4.08 -13.34 7.85
CA THR A 239 -5.13 -13.69 6.88
C THR A 239 -6.54 -13.67 7.46
N THR A 240 -6.70 -13.70 8.77
CA THR A 240 -8.04 -13.63 9.37
C THR A 240 -8.50 -12.19 9.54
N SER A 241 -9.80 -11.98 9.73
CA SER A 241 -10.38 -10.65 10.03
C SER A 241 -9.87 -10.01 11.35
N LYS A 242 -9.05 -10.72 12.13
CA LYS A 242 -8.38 -10.21 13.32
C LYS A 242 -7.00 -9.62 13.02
N ALA A 243 -6.45 -9.91 11.85
CA ALA A 243 -5.24 -9.26 11.36
C ALA A 243 -5.53 -7.80 11.01
N GLN A 244 -4.47 -6.99 11.03
CA GLN A 244 -4.47 -5.60 10.57
C GLN A 244 -3.47 -5.49 9.44
N GLU A 245 -3.89 -4.95 8.31
CA GLU A 245 -3.02 -4.53 7.22
C GLU A 245 -2.63 -3.07 7.45
N LEU A 246 -1.35 -2.79 7.42
CA LEU A 246 -0.80 -1.48 7.72
C LEU A 246 0.01 -1.00 6.53
N MET A 247 -0.40 0.11 5.93
CA MET A 247 0.30 0.69 4.79
C MET A 247 0.92 2.03 5.17
N LEU A 248 2.20 2.23 4.86
CA LEU A 248 2.89 3.53 4.91
C LEU A 248 3.15 3.99 3.47
N TRP A 249 2.42 5.01 3.03
CA TRP A 249 2.53 5.54 1.68
C TRP A 249 3.58 6.64 1.62
N LEU A 250 4.66 6.39 0.88
CA LEU A 250 5.77 7.32 0.67
C LEU A 250 5.57 8.22 -0.54
N ASN A 251 4.97 7.66 -1.60
CA ASN A 251 4.68 8.36 -2.85
C ASN A 251 3.50 7.69 -3.55
N TRP A 252 2.67 8.47 -4.25
CA TRP A 252 1.59 7.96 -5.11
C TRP A 252 1.33 8.91 -6.27
N GLN A 253 0.92 8.35 -7.40
CA GLN A 253 0.67 9.06 -8.64
C GLN A 253 -0.65 8.62 -9.27
N GLY A 254 -1.17 9.45 -10.20
CA GLY A 254 -2.36 9.10 -10.98
C GLY A 254 -3.67 9.15 -10.20
N GLY A 255 -3.71 9.88 -9.06
CA GLY A 255 -4.92 10.01 -8.24
C GLY A 255 -5.30 8.71 -7.52
N GLN A 256 -4.32 7.91 -7.12
CA GLN A 256 -4.56 6.75 -6.26
C GLN A 256 -5.00 7.21 -4.87
N VAL A 257 -5.94 6.48 -4.28
CA VAL A 257 -6.47 6.74 -2.94
C VAL A 257 -6.51 5.45 -2.12
N PRO A 258 -6.32 5.52 -0.79
CA PRO A 258 -6.38 4.35 0.08
C PRO A 258 -7.82 3.90 0.35
N ILE A 259 -7.96 2.67 0.86
CA ILE A 259 -9.21 2.20 1.45
C ILE A 259 -9.60 3.15 2.61
N GLY A 260 -10.89 3.52 2.68
CA GLY A 260 -11.40 4.49 3.66
C GLY A 260 -11.29 5.96 3.26
N TRP A 261 -10.74 6.28 2.07
CA TRP A 261 -10.61 7.67 1.60
C TRP A 261 -11.91 8.47 1.63
N GLY A 262 -13.01 7.86 1.20
CA GLY A 262 -14.32 8.51 1.12
C GLY A 262 -14.90 8.97 2.47
N GLU A 263 -14.40 8.41 3.56
CA GLU A 263 -14.81 8.70 4.94
C GLU A 263 -13.94 9.80 5.58
N GLY A 264 -12.85 10.17 4.91
CA GLY A 264 -11.84 11.09 5.41
C GLY A 264 -10.85 10.45 6.38
N PRO A 265 -9.78 11.18 6.75
CA PRO A 265 -8.78 10.67 7.67
C PRO A 265 -9.35 10.56 9.10
N ILE A 266 -9.03 9.45 9.77
CA ILE A 266 -9.43 9.20 11.17
C ILE A 266 -8.49 9.86 12.18
N ALA A 267 -7.25 10.16 11.77
CA ALA A 267 -6.25 10.86 12.58
C ALA A 267 -5.26 11.64 11.71
N THR A 268 -4.52 12.54 12.34
CA THR A 268 -3.34 13.20 11.77
C THR A 268 -2.16 12.93 12.69
N VAL A 269 -1.04 12.46 12.14
CA VAL A 269 0.19 12.19 12.87
C VAL A 269 1.22 13.25 12.50
N ASP A 270 1.84 13.87 13.48
CA ASP A 270 2.89 14.87 13.31
C ASP A 270 4.23 14.36 13.81
N GLY A 271 5.34 14.93 13.27
CA GLY A 271 6.71 14.64 13.67
C GLY A 271 7.24 13.28 13.20
N LEU A 272 6.48 12.50 12.41
CA LEU A 272 6.93 11.21 11.94
C LEU A 272 7.92 11.39 10.77
N PHE A 273 9.11 10.80 10.87
CA PHE A 273 10.20 10.93 9.87
C PHE A 273 10.53 12.38 9.50
N GLY A 274 10.39 13.30 10.47
CA GLY A 274 10.67 14.73 10.29
C GLY A 274 9.60 15.50 9.51
N LYS A 275 8.42 14.92 9.28
CA LYS A 275 7.29 15.55 8.58
C LYS A 275 6.05 15.60 9.48
N ASP A 276 5.28 16.67 9.35
CA ASP A 276 3.99 16.88 10.02
C ASP A 276 2.84 16.64 9.03
N GLY A 277 1.66 16.36 9.55
CA GLY A 277 0.43 16.30 8.74
C GLY A 277 0.18 14.98 8.03
N TRP A 278 0.80 13.88 8.45
CA TRP A 278 0.48 12.54 7.95
C TRP A 278 -1.01 12.22 8.18
N LYS A 279 -1.69 11.72 7.16
CA LYS A 279 -3.12 11.40 7.23
C LYS A 279 -3.33 9.89 7.35
N LEU A 280 -4.01 9.48 8.43
CA LEU A 280 -4.38 8.09 8.67
C LEU A 280 -5.80 7.83 8.15
N TYR A 281 -5.93 6.94 7.18
CA TYR A 281 -7.20 6.42 6.68
C TYR A 281 -7.39 4.98 7.13
N GLN A 282 -8.65 4.58 7.35
CA GLN A 282 -8.96 3.21 7.74
C GLN A 282 -10.24 2.73 7.07
N GLY A 283 -10.24 1.49 6.64
CA GLY A 283 -11.41 0.83 6.08
C GLY A 283 -11.22 -0.69 6.04
N VAL A 284 -12.24 -1.41 5.65
CA VAL A 284 -12.20 -2.87 5.51
C VAL A 284 -11.98 -3.22 4.05
N ASN A 285 -10.98 -4.04 3.78
CA ASN A 285 -10.79 -4.63 2.46
C ASN A 285 -11.92 -5.64 2.21
N ALA A 286 -12.73 -5.39 1.18
CA ALA A 286 -13.93 -6.19 0.89
C ALA A 286 -13.62 -7.65 0.53
N ASP A 287 -12.45 -7.91 -0.05
CA ASP A 287 -12.06 -9.26 -0.51
C ASP A 287 -11.47 -10.10 0.63
N THR A 288 -10.70 -9.49 1.53
CA THR A 288 -10.02 -10.19 2.63
C THR A 288 -10.73 -10.08 3.96
N VAL A 289 -11.67 -9.13 4.11
CA VAL A 289 -12.34 -8.72 5.36
C VAL A 289 -11.38 -8.25 6.46
N ILE A 290 -10.15 -7.92 6.08
CA ILE A 290 -9.10 -7.38 6.96
C ILE A 290 -9.26 -5.87 7.04
N THR A 291 -9.06 -5.31 8.23
CA THR A 291 -8.98 -3.86 8.40
C THR A 291 -7.64 -3.36 7.86
N VAL A 292 -7.71 -2.39 6.95
CA VAL A 292 -6.54 -1.72 6.36
C VAL A 292 -6.42 -0.33 6.96
N SER A 293 -5.23 0.00 7.45
CA SER A 293 -4.89 1.30 8.00
C SER A 293 -3.74 1.90 7.20
N SER A 294 -4.05 2.90 6.38
CA SER A 294 -3.09 3.54 5.48
C SER A 294 -2.68 4.91 6.01
N LEU A 295 -1.40 5.08 6.33
CA LEU A 295 -0.81 6.35 6.70
C LEU A 295 -0.12 6.98 5.50
N LEU A 296 -0.64 8.10 5.00
CA LEU A 296 -0.15 8.82 3.84
C LEU A 296 0.73 9.99 4.30
N CYS A 297 1.93 10.14 3.70
CA CYS A 297 2.73 11.35 3.91
C CYS A 297 1.97 12.59 3.38
N PRO A 298 2.33 13.81 3.81
CA PRO A 298 1.71 15.02 3.27
C PRO A 298 1.80 15.06 1.74
N GLU A 299 0.71 15.41 1.07
CA GLU A 299 0.61 15.34 -0.39
C GLU A 299 1.61 16.26 -1.10
N ASP A 300 1.86 17.43 -0.51
CA ASP A 300 2.81 18.43 -1.00
C ASP A 300 4.25 18.23 -0.48
N ASP A 301 4.48 17.20 0.33
CA ASP A 301 5.79 16.86 0.89
C ASP A 301 6.02 15.32 0.87
N GLN A 302 5.75 14.67 -0.25
CA GLN A 302 6.04 13.26 -0.47
C GLN A 302 7.55 12.97 -0.47
N PHE A 303 7.95 11.70 -0.27
CA PHE A 303 9.35 11.29 -0.31
C PHE A 303 9.92 11.17 -1.72
N GLY A 304 9.13 11.48 -2.73
CA GLY A 304 9.50 11.46 -4.14
C GLY A 304 8.50 12.18 -5.02
N ASN A 305 8.75 12.11 -6.30
CA ASN A 305 7.91 12.64 -7.37
C ASN A 305 7.81 11.62 -8.52
N GLU A 306 7.38 12.06 -9.70
CA GLU A 306 7.26 11.22 -10.90
C GLU A 306 8.60 10.66 -11.42
N GLU A 307 9.75 11.25 -11.04
CA GLU A 307 11.06 10.85 -11.52
C GLU A 307 11.78 9.91 -10.53
N GLY A 308 11.30 9.83 -9.29
CA GLY A 308 11.86 8.99 -8.25
C GLY A 308 11.81 9.61 -6.87
N GLY A 309 12.44 8.96 -5.91
CA GLY A 309 12.47 9.43 -4.53
C GLY A 309 13.37 8.61 -3.63
N SER A 310 13.40 9.00 -2.36
CA SER A 310 14.10 8.24 -1.33
C SER A 310 13.48 8.44 0.04
N PHE A 311 13.54 7.37 0.82
CA PHE A 311 13.16 7.33 2.23
C PHE A 311 14.29 6.68 3.04
N GLU A 312 14.56 7.22 4.23
CA GLU A 312 15.44 6.59 5.22
C GLU A 312 14.83 6.82 6.62
N GLY A 313 14.67 5.73 7.39
CA GLY A 313 14.09 5.82 8.73
C GLY A 313 13.96 4.47 9.44
N ASP A 314 13.52 4.52 10.70
CA ASP A 314 13.14 3.34 11.45
C ASP A 314 11.63 3.09 11.31
N ILE A 315 11.25 2.09 10.53
CA ILE A 315 9.85 1.71 10.27
C ILE A 315 9.10 1.38 11.59
N LYS A 316 9.83 1.01 12.64
CA LYS A 316 9.23 0.82 13.97
C LYS A 316 8.54 2.09 14.49
N ASP A 317 9.06 3.28 14.18
CA ASP A 317 8.46 4.56 14.61
C ASP A 317 7.05 4.75 14.05
N TRP A 318 6.83 4.36 12.79
CA TRP A 318 5.50 4.31 12.18
C TRP A 318 4.56 3.34 12.92
N LEU A 319 5.00 2.11 13.18
CA LEU A 319 4.19 1.12 13.90
C LEU A 319 3.83 1.61 15.31
N VAL A 320 4.78 2.25 16.01
CA VAL A 320 4.54 2.87 17.32
C VAL A 320 3.55 4.03 17.21
N ALA A 321 3.64 4.85 16.17
CA ALA A 321 2.69 5.93 15.93
C ALA A 321 1.26 5.39 15.72
N LEU A 322 1.07 4.38 14.88
CA LEU A 322 -0.23 3.74 14.67
C LEU A 322 -0.79 3.10 15.95
N SER A 323 0.06 2.50 16.77
CA SER A 323 -0.36 1.97 18.08
C SER A 323 -0.81 3.08 19.04
N LYS A 324 -0.19 4.27 19.01
CA LYS A 324 -0.62 5.45 19.81
C LYS A 324 -1.97 5.99 19.34
N GLU A 325 -2.25 5.91 18.03
CA GLU A 325 -3.55 6.27 17.46
C GLU A 325 -4.63 5.19 17.72
N GLY A 326 -4.30 4.11 18.40
CA GLY A 326 -5.23 3.05 18.78
C GLY A 326 -5.57 2.06 17.67
N VAL A 327 -4.81 2.02 16.58
CA VAL A 327 -5.01 1.07 15.46
C VAL A 327 -4.87 -0.37 15.95
N PHE A 328 -3.90 -0.62 16.83
CA PHE A 328 -3.66 -1.92 17.46
C PHE A 328 -2.93 -1.77 18.80
N LYS A 329 -2.80 -2.85 19.55
CA LYS A 329 -2.13 -2.84 20.86
C LYS A 329 -0.61 -2.84 20.69
N SER A 330 0.10 -2.18 21.60
CA SER A 330 1.57 -2.03 21.56
C SER A 330 2.35 -3.35 21.63
N ASP A 331 1.73 -4.46 22.05
CA ASP A 331 2.35 -5.78 22.16
C ASP A 331 1.90 -6.76 21.04
N THR A 332 1.24 -6.26 19.99
CA THR A 332 0.86 -7.05 18.81
C THR A 332 2.07 -7.69 18.14
N TYR A 333 1.86 -8.80 17.41
CA TYR A 333 2.91 -9.43 16.61
C TYR A 333 3.02 -8.74 15.25
N VAL A 334 4.24 -8.48 14.80
CA VAL A 334 4.57 -8.12 13.41
C VAL A 334 4.78 -9.41 12.64
N ASN A 335 3.79 -9.79 11.83
CA ASN A 335 3.73 -11.08 11.15
C ASN A 335 4.21 -11.02 9.69
N VAL A 336 4.08 -9.87 9.02
CA VAL A 336 4.54 -9.62 7.65
C VAL A 336 5.18 -8.24 7.59
N GLY A 337 6.20 -8.08 6.76
CA GLY A 337 6.84 -6.79 6.49
C GLY A 337 7.40 -6.75 5.07
N ASN A 338 6.82 -5.90 4.25
CA ASN A 338 7.14 -5.76 2.83
C ASN A 338 7.39 -4.30 2.47
N ALA A 339 8.17 -4.08 1.40
CA ALA A 339 8.33 -2.79 0.73
C ALA A 339 8.13 -2.98 -0.77
N GLY A 340 7.28 -2.19 -1.39
CA GLY A 340 6.91 -2.41 -2.79
C GLY A 340 6.03 -1.35 -3.40
N MET A 341 5.31 -1.75 -4.44
CA MET A 341 4.49 -0.88 -5.27
C MET A 341 3.21 -1.58 -5.71
N GLU A 342 2.11 -0.84 -5.74
CA GLU A 342 0.83 -1.29 -6.27
C GLU A 342 0.60 -0.71 -7.66
N PRO A 343 0.66 -1.53 -8.73
CA PRO A 343 0.38 -1.08 -10.08
C PRO A 343 -1.14 -1.00 -10.35
N TYR A 344 -1.57 0.06 -11.01
CA TYR A 344 -2.92 0.21 -11.56
C TYR A 344 -2.90 0.22 -13.09
N TYR A 345 -2.17 1.16 -13.71
CA TYR A 345 -1.99 1.26 -15.17
C TYR A 345 -0.76 2.10 -15.52
N GLY A 346 -0.43 2.12 -16.82
CA GLY A 346 0.66 2.88 -17.42
C GLY A 346 1.81 2.00 -17.86
N THR A 347 2.82 2.62 -18.50
CA THR A 347 4.06 1.97 -18.90
C THR A 347 5.21 2.63 -18.16
N VAL A 348 5.70 1.95 -17.12
CA VAL A 348 6.68 2.49 -16.19
C VAL A 348 7.61 1.41 -15.67
N ASP A 349 8.87 1.78 -15.47
CA ASP A 349 9.91 1.01 -14.82
C ASP A 349 10.44 1.77 -13.61
N PHE A 350 10.44 1.11 -12.46
CA PHE A 350 11.04 1.59 -11.22
C PHE A 350 12.29 0.78 -10.94
N GLU A 351 13.45 1.42 -10.93
CA GLU A 351 14.71 0.83 -10.46
C GLU A 351 14.90 1.19 -9.00
N ASN A 352 15.10 0.19 -8.14
CA ASN A 352 15.00 0.30 -6.70
C ASN A 352 16.24 -0.21 -5.98
N HIS A 353 16.62 0.48 -4.90
CA HIS A 353 17.56 0.00 -3.89
C HIS A 353 16.87 -0.01 -2.53
N LEU A 354 16.89 -1.15 -1.84
CA LEU A 354 16.22 -1.31 -0.55
C LEU A 354 17.12 -1.99 0.47
N SER A 355 17.24 -1.39 1.65
CA SER A 355 17.59 -2.11 2.88
C SER A 355 16.38 -2.11 3.81
N LEU A 356 16.02 -3.26 4.35
CA LEU A 356 14.92 -3.44 5.29
C LEU A 356 15.21 -4.67 6.14
N ARG A 357 15.10 -4.54 7.46
CA ARG A 357 15.28 -5.67 8.40
C ARG A 357 14.57 -5.41 9.72
N ILE A 358 14.33 -6.47 10.49
CA ILE A 358 13.85 -6.39 11.87
C ILE A 358 14.97 -6.81 12.80
N ASN A 359 15.36 -5.94 13.72
CA ASN A 359 16.31 -6.18 14.80
C ASN A 359 15.54 -6.51 16.08
N VAL A 360 15.76 -7.68 16.65
CA VAL A 360 15.13 -8.16 17.88
C VAL A 360 16.09 -8.23 19.07
#